data_96b9073d1590aaec5e0959ab5a6e06d5
#
_entry.id   96b9073d1590aaec5e0959ab5a6e06d5
#
_cell.length_a   1.000
_cell.length_b   1.000
_cell.length_c   1.000
_cell.angle_alpha   90.00
_cell.angle_beta   90.00
_cell.angle_gamma   90.00
#
_symmetry.space_group_name_H-M   'P 1'
#
loop_
_entity.id
_entity.type
_entity.pdbx_description
1 polymer ?
#
loop_
_entity_poly.entity_id
_entity_poly.type
_entity_poly.pdbx_seq_one_letter_code
_entity_poly.pdbx_strand_id
1 'polypeptide(L)'
;MLYAVVKRFDSLREIVASMLPEARKLGHLGINSMPRRSTLSDANLRRNECIFEAIYRELYATYKHVLSADSRRRGCPKWIERLQIIDSTTISLFSNLIFKGVGRHPKTGKKKGGIKVHANIHANEFVPSDIRFTSAAKGDSFMLRPSNYHSGDILAFDRAYIDYAKFEEMTEAGVTYVTKMKKNLRHEPLEDVMYMTSEGVMEHHVRQVVFTKRSKGGEVLKHRARIITYADRKKHKAKLISLLTNDMEMSIQDIIEIYRQRWEIELLFKQLKQNFPLRYFYGESANAIKIQIWVTLIANLLLMVLQKRIKRNWSFSNLATMVRIMLMYYIDCYSFFEHPEKDWLKVLDTHDNPPAEPSLFD
;
A
#
# COMPACT_ATOMS: atom_id res chain seq x y z
N MET A 1 -16.71 11.47 -6.10
CA MET A 1 -15.78 10.31 -6.17
C MET A 1 -15.50 9.69 -4.79
N LEU A 2 -15.09 10.47 -3.75
CA LEU A 2 -14.82 9.90 -2.42
C LEU A 2 -16.04 9.16 -1.85
N TYR A 3 -17.22 9.77 -1.88
CA TYR A 3 -18.49 9.13 -1.50
C TYR A 3 -18.67 7.76 -2.19
N ALA A 4 -18.46 7.72 -3.51
CA ALA A 4 -18.63 6.50 -4.30
C ALA A 4 -17.64 5.38 -3.90
N VAL A 5 -16.39 5.74 -3.66
CA VAL A 5 -15.33 4.79 -3.27
C VAL A 5 -15.57 4.26 -1.85
N VAL A 6 -15.95 5.12 -0.89
CA VAL A 6 -16.24 4.72 0.49
C VAL A 6 -17.48 3.84 0.56
N LYS A 7 -18.55 4.21 -0.15
CA LYS A 7 -19.79 3.40 -0.25
C LYS A 7 -19.63 2.11 -1.06
N ARG A 8 -18.55 2.00 -1.86
CA ARG A 8 -18.22 0.83 -2.71
C ARG A 8 -19.26 0.57 -3.80
N PHE A 9 -19.76 1.62 -4.43
CA PHE A 9 -20.65 1.44 -5.58
C PHE A 9 -19.89 0.84 -6.77
N ASP A 10 -20.59 0.04 -7.57
CA ASP A 10 -20.02 -0.65 -8.71
C ASP A 10 -20.19 0.13 -10.03
N SER A 11 -21.07 1.13 -10.07
CA SER A 11 -21.36 1.89 -11.28
C SER A 11 -21.75 3.35 -11.02
N LEU A 12 -21.56 4.21 -12.05
CA LEU A 12 -22.05 5.61 -12.00
C LEU A 12 -23.57 5.70 -11.86
N ARG A 13 -24.33 4.70 -12.34
CA ARG A 13 -25.80 4.67 -12.19
C ARG A 13 -26.18 4.48 -10.73
N GLU A 14 -25.53 3.56 -10.06
CA GLU A 14 -25.75 3.28 -8.65
C GLU A 14 -25.38 4.50 -7.78
N ILE A 15 -24.28 5.20 -8.10
CA ILE A 15 -23.90 6.45 -7.41
C ILE A 15 -25.02 7.46 -7.51
N VAL A 16 -25.54 7.73 -8.72
CA VAL A 16 -26.62 8.70 -8.94
C VAL A 16 -27.89 8.25 -8.21
N ALA A 17 -28.29 6.98 -8.33
CA ALA A 17 -29.47 6.45 -7.64
C ALA A 17 -29.36 6.60 -6.11
N SER A 18 -28.20 6.31 -5.54
CA SER A 18 -27.97 6.42 -4.09
C SER A 18 -28.00 7.86 -3.56
N MET A 19 -27.79 8.85 -4.41
CA MET A 19 -27.86 10.27 -4.04
C MET A 19 -29.31 10.81 -3.96
N LEU A 20 -30.26 10.17 -4.63
CA LEU A 20 -31.66 10.63 -4.68
C LEU A 20 -32.31 10.81 -3.30
N PRO A 21 -32.24 9.82 -2.38
CA PRO A 21 -32.83 9.96 -1.05
C PRO A 21 -32.06 10.91 -0.13
N GLU A 22 -30.85 11.33 -0.52
CA GLU A 22 -29.92 12.09 0.33
C GLU A 22 -29.90 13.60 -0.01
N ALA A 23 -30.87 14.10 -0.78
CA ALA A 23 -30.88 15.47 -1.30
C ALA A 23 -30.63 16.53 -0.22
N ARG A 24 -31.27 16.40 0.97
CA ARG A 24 -31.10 17.34 2.09
C ARG A 24 -29.65 17.32 2.61
N LYS A 25 -29.05 16.15 2.74
CA LYS A 25 -27.68 16.00 3.24
C LYS A 25 -26.65 16.47 2.21
N LEU A 26 -26.92 16.24 0.94
CA LEU A 26 -26.08 16.73 -0.17
C LEU A 26 -26.12 18.27 -0.26
N GLY A 27 -27.26 18.89 0.04
CA GLY A 27 -27.40 20.35 0.14
C GLY A 27 -26.44 20.95 1.18
N HIS A 28 -26.23 20.29 2.34
CA HIS A 28 -25.24 20.72 3.35
C HIS A 28 -23.79 20.64 2.84
N LEU A 29 -23.52 19.80 1.84
CA LEU A 29 -22.23 19.69 1.17
C LEU A 29 -22.09 20.63 -0.04
N GLY A 30 -23.05 21.56 -0.23
CA GLY A 30 -23.10 22.49 -1.35
C GLY A 30 -23.52 21.87 -2.69
N ILE A 31 -24.07 20.65 -2.69
CA ILE A 31 -24.58 19.96 -3.89
C ILE A 31 -26.08 20.27 -4.00
N ASN A 32 -26.39 21.37 -4.66
CA ASN A 32 -27.75 21.89 -4.77
C ASN A 32 -28.56 21.35 -5.95
N SER A 33 -27.93 20.60 -6.84
CA SER A 33 -28.58 19.96 -7.97
C SER A 33 -28.08 18.53 -8.17
N MET A 34 -28.99 17.65 -8.56
CA MET A 34 -28.67 16.24 -8.78
C MET A 34 -27.77 16.08 -10.02
N PRO A 35 -26.56 15.54 -9.89
CA PRO A 35 -25.67 15.31 -11.03
C PRO A 35 -26.24 14.19 -11.90
N ARG A 36 -26.23 14.38 -13.23
CA ARG A 36 -26.55 13.31 -14.17
C ARG A 36 -25.35 12.34 -14.30
N ARG A 37 -25.63 11.09 -14.68
CA ARG A 37 -24.59 10.10 -14.95
C ARG A 37 -23.55 10.61 -15.97
N SER A 38 -24.02 11.29 -17.04
CA SER A 38 -23.14 11.92 -18.04
C SER A 38 -22.21 12.95 -17.44
N THR A 39 -22.72 13.82 -16.54
CA THR A 39 -21.91 14.83 -15.83
C THR A 39 -20.77 14.20 -15.03
N LEU A 40 -21.03 13.08 -14.33
CA LEU A 40 -20.01 12.36 -13.58
C LEU A 40 -18.99 11.69 -14.53
N SER A 41 -19.45 11.13 -15.65
CA SER A 41 -18.60 10.53 -16.67
C SER A 41 -17.68 11.58 -17.30
N ASP A 42 -18.23 12.72 -17.70
CA ASP A 42 -17.48 13.82 -18.29
C ASP A 42 -16.48 14.43 -17.34
N ALA A 43 -16.84 14.57 -16.06
CA ALA A 43 -15.92 15.02 -15.02
C ALA A 43 -14.71 14.07 -14.87
N ASN A 44 -14.95 12.75 -14.93
CA ASN A 44 -13.88 11.74 -14.90
C ASN A 44 -12.96 11.78 -16.13
N LEU A 45 -13.48 12.18 -17.28
CA LEU A 45 -12.70 12.29 -18.51
C LEU A 45 -11.87 13.57 -18.55
N ARG A 46 -12.47 14.70 -18.12
CA ARG A 46 -11.89 16.04 -18.32
C ARG A 46 -11.00 16.51 -17.18
N ARG A 47 -11.29 16.12 -15.93
CA ARG A 47 -10.47 16.50 -14.78
C ARG A 47 -9.18 15.70 -14.78
N ASN A 48 -8.05 16.38 -14.66
CA ASN A 48 -6.75 15.72 -14.63
C ASN A 48 -6.55 14.95 -13.32
N GLU A 49 -6.00 13.76 -13.40
CA GLU A 49 -5.69 12.90 -12.25
C GLU A 49 -4.72 13.55 -11.25
N CYS A 50 -3.85 14.45 -11.71
CA CYS A 50 -2.89 15.15 -10.84
C CYS A 50 -3.56 16.06 -9.79
N ILE A 51 -4.83 16.46 -9.97
CA ILE A 51 -5.59 17.15 -8.92
C ILE A 51 -5.76 16.24 -7.70
N PHE A 52 -6.10 14.98 -7.93
CA PHE A 52 -6.30 14.01 -6.86
C PHE A 52 -4.97 13.55 -6.24
N GLU A 53 -3.91 13.50 -7.05
CA GLU A 53 -2.55 13.32 -6.55
C GLU A 53 -2.15 14.45 -5.60
N ALA A 54 -2.39 15.71 -5.99
CA ALA A 54 -2.07 16.87 -5.17
C ALA A 54 -2.84 16.83 -3.84
N ILE A 55 -4.15 16.54 -3.87
CA ILE A 55 -4.96 16.37 -2.66
C ILE A 55 -4.39 15.26 -1.76
N TYR A 56 -4.00 14.13 -2.33
CA TYR A 56 -3.40 13.04 -1.55
C TYR A 56 -2.10 13.48 -0.88
N ARG A 57 -1.21 14.13 -1.62
CA ARG A 57 0.09 14.60 -1.11
C ARG A 57 -0.06 15.64 0.00
N GLU A 58 -1.01 16.54 -0.12
CA GLU A 58 -1.33 17.54 0.90
C GLU A 58 -1.90 16.88 2.16
N LEU A 59 -2.84 15.96 2.03
CA LEU A 59 -3.39 15.19 3.15
C LEU A 59 -2.30 14.35 3.83
N TYR A 60 -1.44 13.71 3.05
CA TYR A 60 -0.32 12.95 3.59
C TYR A 60 0.64 13.86 4.38
N ALA A 61 1.04 15.00 3.83
CA ALA A 61 1.90 15.96 4.52
C ALA A 61 1.27 16.46 5.82
N THR A 62 -0.04 16.71 5.82
CA THR A 62 -0.80 17.17 6.99
C THR A 62 -0.88 16.11 8.08
N TYR A 63 -1.09 14.85 7.72
CA TYR A 63 -1.40 13.79 8.69
C TYR A 63 -0.28 12.80 8.96
N LYS A 64 0.87 12.87 8.27
CA LYS A 64 1.98 11.93 8.47
C LYS A 64 2.42 11.81 9.94
N HIS A 65 2.37 12.91 10.70
CA HIS A 65 2.73 12.91 12.11
C HIS A 65 1.75 12.10 12.98
N VAL A 66 0.46 12.03 12.61
CA VAL A 66 -0.54 11.19 13.28
C VAL A 66 -0.31 9.72 12.94
N LEU A 67 0.11 9.44 11.71
CA LEU A 67 0.33 8.08 11.22
C LEU A 67 1.62 7.48 11.81
N SER A 68 2.70 8.28 11.89
CA SER A 68 4.01 7.87 12.41
C SER A 68 4.10 7.90 13.92
N ALA A 69 3.28 8.72 14.60
CA ALA A 69 3.31 8.88 16.06
C ALA A 69 2.75 7.66 16.76
N ASP A 70 3.55 6.61 16.88
CA ASP A 70 3.22 5.49 17.75
C ASP A 70 4.09 5.50 19.00
N SER A 71 3.72 6.33 19.97
CA SER A 71 4.31 6.33 21.32
C SER A 71 4.13 4.98 22.04
N ARG A 72 3.31 4.08 21.50
CA ARG A 72 3.08 2.72 22.00
C ARG A 72 4.19 1.74 21.59
N ARG A 73 5.04 2.09 20.63
CA ARG A 73 6.18 1.28 20.21
C ARG A 73 7.44 1.55 21.03
N ARG A 74 7.32 1.56 22.37
CA ARG A 74 8.49 1.49 23.25
C ARG A 74 9.27 0.21 22.90
N GLY A 75 10.53 0.38 22.50
CA GLY A 75 11.41 -0.74 22.12
C GLY A 75 11.53 -1.02 20.62
N CYS A 76 10.93 -0.21 19.74
CA CYS A 76 11.19 -0.32 18.30
C CYS A 76 12.65 0.04 17.98
N PRO A 77 13.30 -0.73 17.10
CA PRO A 77 14.64 -0.42 16.62
C PRO A 77 14.68 0.96 15.95
N LYS A 78 15.76 1.72 16.15
CA LYS A 78 15.94 3.06 15.57
C LYS A 78 15.90 3.08 14.04
N TRP A 79 16.24 1.96 13.38
CA TRP A 79 16.23 1.87 11.92
C TRP A 79 14.83 1.91 11.33
N ILE A 80 13.75 1.65 12.11
CA ILE A 80 12.38 1.62 11.59
C ILE A 80 11.91 2.98 11.09
N GLU A 81 12.39 4.07 11.69
CA GLU A 81 12.05 5.44 11.27
C GLU A 81 12.64 5.80 9.91
N ARG A 82 13.74 5.14 9.54
CA ARG A 82 14.44 5.33 8.27
C ARG A 82 14.11 4.28 7.23
N LEU A 83 13.32 3.27 7.62
CA LEU A 83 12.97 2.17 6.74
C LEU A 83 11.84 2.57 5.79
N GLN A 84 12.13 2.47 4.50
CA GLN A 84 11.18 2.63 3.41
C GLN A 84 11.02 1.30 2.67
N ILE A 85 9.80 0.94 2.35
CA ILE A 85 9.46 -0.32 1.70
C ILE A 85 8.89 -0.01 0.32
N ILE A 86 9.47 -0.62 -0.71
CA ILE A 86 9.07 -0.43 -2.10
C ILE A 86 8.53 -1.73 -2.66
N ASP A 87 7.33 -1.66 -3.22
CA ASP A 87 6.76 -2.77 -3.98
C ASP A 87 5.75 -2.27 -5.01
N SER A 88 5.26 -3.18 -5.83
CA SER A 88 4.25 -2.88 -6.83
C SER A 88 3.11 -3.88 -6.78
N THR A 89 1.91 -3.40 -7.09
CA THR A 89 0.75 -4.26 -7.27
C THR A 89 0.12 -4.02 -8.62
N THR A 90 -0.32 -5.09 -9.28
CA THR A 90 -1.07 -4.99 -10.52
C THR A 90 -2.56 -4.96 -10.21
N ILE A 91 -3.24 -3.94 -10.73
CA ILE A 91 -4.68 -3.85 -10.78
C ILE A 91 -5.11 -4.33 -12.17
N SER A 92 -5.80 -5.47 -12.20
CA SER A 92 -6.29 -6.04 -13.46
C SER A 92 -7.46 -5.22 -13.98
N LEU A 93 -7.41 -4.85 -15.24
CA LEU A 93 -8.49 -4.19 -15.97
C LEU A 93 -9.26 -5.22 -16.78
N PHE A 94 -10.48 -4.88 -17.19
CA PHE A 94 -11.27 -5.73 -18.09
C PHE A 94 -10.54 -5.95 -19.41
N SER A 95 -10.82 -7.09 -20.07
CA SER A 95 -10.14 -7.52 -21.30
C SER A 95 -10.22 -6.51 -22.46
N ASN A 96 -11.23 -5.64 -22.45
CA ASN A 96 -11.47 -4.64 -23.49
C ASN A 96 -10.71 -3.32 -23.27
N LEU A 97 -10.17 -3.11 -22.07
CA LEU A 97 -9.40 -1.90 -21.73
C LEU A 97 -7.91 -2.16 -21.96
N ILE A 98 -7.47 -2.00 -23.20
CA ILE A 98 -6.07 -2.13 -23.58
C ILE A 98 -5.45 -0.75 -23.63
N PHE A 99 -4.72 -0.37 -22.58
CA PHE A 99 -3.84 0.81 -22.64
C PHE A 99 -2.57 0.48 -23.42
N LYS A 100 -2.04 1.47 -24.13
CA LYS A 100 -0.75 1.36 -24.81
C LYS A 100 0.32 0.85 -23.82
N GLY A 101 0.88 -0.34 -24.05
CA GLY A 101 1.91 -0.91 -23.17
C GLY A 101 1.47 -2.08 -22.29
N VAL A 102 0.30 -2.66 -22.52
CA VAL A 102 -0.16 -3.85 -21.80
C VAL A 102 0.64 -5.10 -22.19
N GLY A 103 1.29 -5.71 -21.22
CA GLY A 103 1.99 -6.97 -21.40
C GLY A 103 1.07 -8.18 -21.56
N ARG A 104 1.57 -9.25 -22.17
CA ARG A 104 0.88 -10.54 -22.21
C ARG A 104 0.84 -11.16 -20.81
N HIS A 105 -0.25 -11.85 -20.49
CA HIS A 105 -0.30 -12.63 -19.25
C HIS A 105 0.75 -13.74 -19.30
N PRO A 106 1.67 -13.86 -18.30
CA PRO A 106 2.84 -14.74 -18.39
C PRO A 106 2.49 -16.23 -18.53
N LYS A 107 1.31 -16.67 -18.07
CA LYS A 107 0.90 -18.08 -18.12
C LYS A 107 -0.05 -18.44 -19.26
N THR A 108 -0.85 -17.50 -19.74
CA THR A 108 -1.93 -17.80 -20.71
C THR A 108 -1.72 -17.17 -22.08
N GLY A 109 -0.68 -16.35 -22.25
CA GLY A 109 -0.42 -15.64 -23.49
C GLY A 109 -1.49 -14.59 -23.89
N LYS A 110 -2.62 -14.54 -23.18
CA LYS A 110 -3.72 -13.61 -23.46
C LYS A 110 -3.31 -12.19 -23.06
N LYS A 111 -3.61 -11.23 -23.92
CA LYS A 111 -3.48 -9.80 -23.61
C LYS A 111 -4.50 -9.48 -22.52
N LYS A 112 -4.03 -9.13 -21.33
CA LYS A 112 -4.88 -8.70 -20.22
C LYS A 112 -4.46 -7.29 -19.84
N GLY A 113 -5.39 -6.34 -19.91
CA GLY A 113 -5.18 -4.97 -19.46
C GLY A 113 -4.81 -4.95 -17.98
N GLY A 114 -3.84 -4.11 -17.63
CA GLY A 114 -3.46 -3.92 -16.25
C GLY A 114 -2.66 -2.63 -16.06
N ILE A 115 -2.96 -1.94 -14.98
CA ILE A 115 -2.15 -0.84 -14.48
C ILE A 115 -1.34 -1.35 -13.29
N LYS A 116 -0.04 -1.10 -13.29
CA LYS A 116 0.82 -1.40 -12.17
C LYS A 116 0.95 -0.14 -11.32
N VAL A 117 0.62 -0.28 -10.06
CA VAL A 117 0.77 0.76 -9.03
C VAL A 117 2.03 0.44 -8.24
N HIS A 118 3.02 1.27 -8.35
CA HIS A 118 4.24 1.20 -7.54
C HIS A 118 4.06 2.12 -6.35
N ALA A 119 4.38 1.61 -5.18
CA ALA A 119 4.27 2.36 -3.94
C ALA A 119 5.58 2.31 -3.15
N ASN A 120 5.89 3.42 -2.51
CA ASN A 120 6.85 3.52 -1.43
C ASN A 120 6.09 3.83 -0.14
N ILE A 121 6.34 3.09 0.93
CA ILE A 121 5.77 3.36 2.26
C ILE A 121 6.89 3.50 3.28
N HIS A 122 6.73 4.38 4.26
CA HIS A 122 7.54 4.34 5.48
C HIS A 122 6.99 3.25 6.40
N ALA A 123 7.87 2.41 6.94
CA ALA A 123 7.48 1.25 7.74
C ALA A 123 6.70 1.60 9.02
N ASN A 124 6.83 2.82 9.53
CA ASN A 124 6.10 3.30 10.69
C ASN A 124 4.75 3.96 10.37
N GLU A 125 4.43 4.24 9.09
CA GLU A 125 3.24 5.00 8.67
C GLU A 125 2.15 4.13 8.04
N PHE A 126 2.53 3.06 7.33
CA PHE A 126 1.64 2.12 6.63
C PHE A 126 0.72 2.76 5.57
N VAL A 127 1.13 3.91 5.05
CA VAL A 127 0.48 4.58 3.92
C VAL A 127 1.53 4.96 2.89
N PRO A 128 1.19 5.00 1.60
CA PRO A 128 2.14 5.39 0.58
C PRO A 128 2.64 6.82 0.72
N SER A 129 3.95 6.99 0.72
CA SER A 129 4.62 8.30 0.63
C SER A 129 4.86 8.72 -0.82
N ASP A 130 5.11 7.76 -1.72
CA ASP A 130 5.21 7.98 -3.17
C ASP A 130 4.45 6.90 -3.94
N ILE A 131 3.77 7.32 -5.02
CA ILE A 131 2.98 6.45 -5.89
C ILE A 131 3.30 6.75 -7.34
N ARG A 132 3.48 5.70 -8.13
CA ARG A 132 3.68 5.82 -9.59
C ARG A 132 2.89 4.77 -10.34
N PHE A 133 2.38 5.18 -11.49
CA PHE A 133 1.61 4.32 -12.37
C PHE A 133 2.43 3.93 -13.60
N THR A 134 2.40 2.64 -13.94
CA THR A 134 2.97 2.15 -15.20
C THR A 134 2.09 1.09 -15.81
N SER A 135 2.38 0.73 -17.07
CA SER A 135 1.80 -0.47 -17.65
C SER A 135 2.25 -1.71 -16.88
N ALA A 136 1.42 -2.73 -16.82
CA ALA A 136 1.75 -3.98 -16.14
C ALA A 136 3.02 -4.68 -16.69
N ALA A 137 3.44 -4.35 -17.91
CA ALA A 137 4.62 -4.91 -18.55
C ALA A 137 5.95 -4.24 -18.17
N LYS A 138 5.92 -3.05 -17.54
CA LYS A 138 7.14 -2.31 -17.20
C LYS A 138 7.85 -2.98 -16.02
N GLY A 139 9.19 -3.09 -16.13
CA GLY A 139 10.05 -3.61 -15.05
C GLY A 139 9.98 -2.73 -13.79
N ASP A 140 10.23 -3.32 -12.63
CA ASP A 140 10.06 -2.64 -11.34
C ASP A 140 11.27 -1.77 -10.95
N SER A 141 12.47 -2.09 -11.44
CA SER A 141 13.71 -1.40 -11.07
C SER A 141 13.73 0.11 -11.35
N PHE A 142 12.84 0.62 -12.26
CA PHE A 142 12.76 2.07 -12.53
C PHE A 142 12.30 2.88 -11.31
N MET A 143 11.66 2.24 -10.34
CA MET A 143 11.24 2.91 -9.08
C MET A 143 12.41 3.25 -8.17
N LEU A 144 13.48 2.46 -8.23
CA LEU A 144 14.70 2.76 -7.50
C LEU A 144 15.36 3.99 -8.14
N ARG A 145 15.23 5.13 -7.46
CA ARG A 145 15.86 6.40 -7.84
C ARG A 145 16.70 6.87 -6.66
N PRO A 146 17.99 6.59 -6.65
CA PRO A 146 18.88 6.93 -5.53
C PRO A 146 18.80 8.39 -5.12
N SER A 147 18.60 9.30 -6.08
CA SER A 147 18.45 10.74 -5.83
C SER A 147 17.23 11.15 -5.00
N ASN A 148 16.26 10.25 -4.78
CA ASN A 148 15.06 10.52 -3.97
C ASN A 148 15.26 10.16 -2.49
N TYR A 149 16.42 9.61 -2.13
CA TYR A 149 16.71 9.14 -0.78
C TYR A 149 17.86 9.92 -0.16
N HIS A 150 17.91 9.93 1.16
CA HIS A 150 18.92 10.63 1.93
C HIS A 150 19.89 9.63 2.54
N SER A 151 21.11 10.10 2.83
CA SER A 151 22.09 9.28 3.56
C SER A 151 21.49 8.79 4.88
N GLY A 152 21.65 7.50 5.14
CA GLY A 152 21.08 6.81 6.29
C GLY A 152 19.68 6.23 6.08
N ASP A 153 19.01 6.49 4.95
CA ASP A 153 17.77 5.79 4.58
C ASP A 153 18.04 4.30 4.36
N ILE A 154 17.05 3.48 4.69
CA ILE A 154 17.09 2.03 4.50
C ILE A 154 15.94 1.63 3.58
N LEU A 155 16.23 0.89 2.52
CA LEU A 155 15.24 0.45 1.54
C LEU A 155 15.07 -1.06 1.58
N ALA A 156 13.84 -1.54 1.77
CA ALA A 156 13.49 -2.95 1.63
C ALA A 156 12.59 -3.17 0.41
N PHE A 157 12.96 -4.07 -0.47
CA PHE A 157 12.21 -4.37 -1.69
C PHE A 157 12.38 -5.81 -2.16
N ASP A 158 11.54 -6.25 -3.10
CA ASP A 158 11.63 -7.60 -3.67
C ASP A 158 12.79 -7.70 -4.67
N ARG A 159 13.25 -8.93 -4.91
CA ARG A 159 14.30 -9.28 -5.88
C ARG A 159 14.02 -8.84 -7.32
N ALA A 160 12.78 -8.47 -7.66
CA ALA A 160 12.43 -7.91 -8.97
C ALA A 160 13.14 -6.59 -9.25
N TYR A 161 13.52 -5.86 -8.20
CA TYR A 161 14.16 -4.56 -8.26
C TYR A 161 15.69 -4.59 -8.42
N ILE A 162 16.34 -5.76 -8.41
CA ILE A 162 17.79 -5.90 -8.46
C ILE A 162 18.37 -5.24 -9.73
N ASP A 163 19.18 -4.22 -9.51
CA ASP A 163 19.95 -3.46 -10.51
C ASP A 163 21.25 -2.95 -9.88
N TYR A 164 22.38 -3.53 -10.27
CA TYR A 164 23.68 -3.25 -9.63
C TYR A 164 24.16 -1.80 -9.82
N ALA A 165 23.82 -1.15 -10.94
CA ALA A 165 24.19 0.26 -11.12
C ALA A 165 23.51 1.14 -10.08
N LYS A 166 22.21 0.92 -9.86
CA LYS A 166 21.46 1.65 -8.83
C LYS A 166 21.89 1.29 -7.41
N PHE A 167 22.33 0.06 -7.20
CA PHE A 167 22.85 -0.38 -5.91
C PHE A 167 24.17 0.33 -5.56
N GLU A 168 25.03 0.54 -6.57
CA GLU A 168 26.25 1.31 -6.38
C GLU A 168 25.94 2.80 -6.10
N GLU A 169 25.06 3.40 -6.91
CA GLU A 169 24.58 4.77 -6.66
C GLU A 169 23.99 4.95 -5.25
N MET A 170 23.25 3.94 -4.74
CA MET A 170 22.73 3.96 -3.36
C MET A 170 23.86 3.90 -2.34
N THR A 171 24.86 3.04 -2.58
CA THR A 171 26.00 2.89 -1.69
C THR A 171 26.79 4.18 -1.61
N GLU A 172 27.07 4.83 -2.72
CA GLU A 172 27.73 6.13 -2.81
C GLU A 172 26.92 7.23 -2.11
N ALA A 173 25.58 7.17 -2.18
CA ALA A 173 24.68 8.09 -1.50
C ALA A 173 24.50 7.81 0.00
N GLY A 174 25.14 6.76 0.55
CA GLY A 174 24.97 6.33 1.94
C GLY A 174 23.60 5.75 2.27
N VAL A 175 22.91 5.18 1.27
CA VAL A 175 21.60 4.54 1.40
C VAL A 175 21.79 3.04 1.50
N THR A 176 21.27 2.44 2.57
CA THR A 176 21.29 0.99 2.76
C THR A 176 20.13 0.33 2.01
N TYR A 177 20.38 -0.78 1.36
CA TYR A 177 19.30 -1.60 0.81
C TYR A 177 19.31 -3.02 1.39
N VAL A 178 18.12 -3.63 1.48
CA VAL A 178 17.93 -5.03 1.85
C VAL A 178 16.94 -5.68 0.88
N THR A 179 17.38 -6.72 0.19
CA THR A 179 16.54 -7.46 -0.75
C THR A 179 16.82 -8.95 -0.70
N LYS A 180 15.92 -9.75 -1.26
CA LYS A 180 16.14 -11.18 -1.41
C LYS A 180 17.01 -11.47 -2.64
N MET A 181 18.01 -12.30 -2.49
CA MET A 181 18.89 -12.71 -3.58
C MET A 181 18.16 -13.58 -4.60
N LYS A 182 18.48 -13.43 -5.89
CA LYS A 182 18.12 -14.38 -6.95
C LYS A 182 19.11 -15.53 -6.95
N LYS A 183 18.64 -16.76 -7.21
CA LYS A 183 19.48 -17.97 -7.17
C LYS A 183 20.67 -17.96 -8.16
N ASN A 184 20.54 -17.29 -9.30
CA ASN A 184 21.47 -17.36 -10.41
C ASN A 184 22.36 -16.12 -10.56
N LEU A 185 22.60 -15.37 -9.48
CA LEU A 185 23.48 -14.21 -9.52
C LEU A 185 24.94 -14.66 -9.37
N ARG A 186 25.73 -14.43 -10.42
CA ARG A 186 27.20 -14.69 -10.38
C ARG A 186 27.87 -13.63 -9.53
N HIS A 187 28.74 -14.04 -8.64
CA HIS A 187 29.51 -13.18 -7.74
C HIS A 187 30.84 -13.81 -7.41
N GLU A 188 31.82 -12.99 -7.06
CA GLU A 188 33.12 -13.40 -6.57
C GLU A 188 33.12 -13.32 -5.05
N PRO A 189 33.45 -14.39 -4.31
CA PRO A 189 33.53 -14.34 -2.87
C PRO A 189 34.77 -13.54 -2.42
N LEU A 190 34.61 -12.70 -1.41
CA LEU A 190 35.69 -12.02 -0.72
C LEU A 190 35.95 -12.63 0.65
N GLU A 191 34.88 -12.93 1.37
CA GLU A 191 34.89 -13.42 2.74
C GLU A 191 33.70 -14.37 2.95
N ASP A 192 33.91 -15.44 3.70
CA ASP A 192 32.90 -16.47 3.95
C ASP A 192 32.95 -16.90 5.42
N VAL A 193 31.88 -16.62 6.19
CA VAL A 193 31.79 -16.93 7.61
C VAL A 193 30.50 -17.68 7.90
N MET A 194 30.60 -18.86 8.50
CA MET A 194 29.47 -19.67 8.90
C MET A 194 29.29 -19.65 10.42
N TYR A 195 28.11 -19.26 10.86
CA TYR A 195 27.74 -19.27 12.28
C TYR A 195 26.92 -20.55 12.56
N MET A 196 27.38 -21.31 13.55
CA MET A 196 26.75 -22.57 13.96
C MET A 196 26.19 -22.44 15.36
N THR A 197 25.09 -23.15 15.63
CA THR A 197 24.60 -23.31 16.99
C THR A 197 25.51 -24.24 17.80
N SER A 198 25.34 -24.29 19.13
CA SER A 198 26.03 -25.25 20.00
C SER A 198 25.81 -26.71 19.61
N GLU A 199 24.72 -27.01 18.90
CA GLU A 199 24.34 -28.34 18.40
C GLU A 199 24.91 -28.63 17.00
N GLY A 200 25.76 -27.76 16.44
CA GLY A 200 26.35 -27.94 15.11
C GLY A 200 25.38 -27.68 13.94
N VAL A 201 24.25 -27.03 14.18
CA VAL A 201 23.31 -26.66 13.13
C VAL A 201 23.65 -25.26 12.61
N MET A 202 23.66 -25.08 11.29
CA MET A 202 23.88 -23.77 10.67
C MET A 202 22.77 -22.79 11.09
N GLU A 203 23.16 -21.73 11.77
CA GLU A 203 22.27 -20.64 12.16
C GLU A 203 22.23 -19.58 11.06
N HIS A 204 23.41 -19.07 10.72
CA HIS A 204 23.57 -18.05 9.67
C HIS A 204 24.81 -18.32 8.86
N HIS A 205 24.77 -18.04 7.56
CA HIS A 205 25.91 -18.05 6.67
C HIS A 205 26.07 -16.67 6.04
N VAL A 206 27.16 -16.00 6.32
CA VAL A 206 27.45 -14.65 5.88
C VAL A 206 28.60 -14.65 4.89
N ARG A 207 28.41 -14.06 3.74
CA ARG A 207 29.40 -13.91 2.68
C ARG A 207 29.52 -12.46 2.26
N GLN A 208 30.73 -11.95 2.18
CA GLN A 208 31.00 -10.71 1.46
C GLN A 208 31.40 -11.07 0.03
N VAL A 209 30.82 -10.38 -0.93
CA VAL A 209 30.94 -10.70 -2.35
C VAL A 209 31.06 -9.45 -3.20
N VAL A 210 31.63 -9.61 -4.40
CA VAL A 210 31.62 -8.59 -5.44
C VAL A 210 30.80 -9.08 -6.63
N PHE A 211 29.84 -8.26 -7.05
CA PHE A 211 29.12 -8.43 -8.30
C PHE A 211 29.79 -7.61 -9.38
N THR A 212 30.09 -8.25 -10.49
CA THR A 212 30.70 -7.59 -11.66
C THR A 212 29.69 -7.55 -12.81
N LYS A 213 29.40 -6.37 -13.35
CA LYS A 213 28.55 -6.17 -14.51
C LYS A 213 29.28 -5.36 -15.56
N ARG A 214 29.35 -5.85 -16.79
CA ARG A 214 29.85 -5.10 -17.93
C ARG A 214 28.71 -4.32 -18.56
N SER A 215 28.90 -3.01 -18.75
CA SER A 215 28.00 -2.17 -19.51
C SER A 215 28.12 -2.42 -21.01
N LYS A 216 27.15 -1.98 -21.79
CA LYS A 216 27.24 -2.06 -23.26
C LYS A 216 28.41 -1.23 -23.83
N GLY A 217 28.92 -0.27 -23.09
CA GLY A 217 30.09 0.55 -23.44
C GLY A 217 31.44 -0.02 -23.01
N GLY A 218 31.47 -1.24 -22.45
CA GLY A 218 32.71 -1.91 -22.02
C GLY A 218 33.14 -1.57 -20.59
N GLU A 219 32.52 -0.59 -19.94
CA GLU A 219 32.82 -0.25 -18.54
C GLU A 219 32.46 -1.41 -17.61
N VAL A 220 33.30 -1.65 -16.62
CA VAL A 220 33.13 -2.69 -15.64
C VAL A 220 32.64 -2.07 -14.32
N LEU A 221 31.37 -2.26 -14.03
CA LEU A 221 30.79 -1.93 -12.74
C LEU A 221 31.11 -3.04 -11.73
N LYS A 222 31.67 -2.69 -10.58
CA LYS A 222 31.86 -3.58 -9.44
C LYS A 222 31.00 -3.09 -8.29
N HIS A 223 30.23 -4.00 -7.69
CA HIS A 223 29.38 -3.70 -6.54
C HIS A 223 29.68 -4.66 -5.40
N ARG A 224 30.15 -4.14 -4.26
CA ARG A 224 30.40 -4.93 -3.06
C ARG A 224 29.13 -5.09 -2.24
N ALA A 225 28.81 -6.31 -1.83
CA ALA A 225 27.62 -6.61 -1.06
C ALA A 225 27.85 -7.74 -0.06
N ARG A 226 26.97 -7.81 0.93
CA ARG A 226 26.92 -8.86 1.95
C ARG A 226 25.70 -9.75 1.69
N ILE A 227 25.91 -11.06 1.65
CA ILE A 227 24.86 -12.06 1.53
C ILE A 227 24.69 -12.73 2.89
N ILE A 228 23.48 -12.70 3.43
CA ILE A 228 23.11 -13.35 4.68
C ILE A 228 22.13 -14.47 4.37
N THR A 229 22.52 -15.71 4.61
CA THR A 229 21.66 -16.89 4.42
C THR A 229 21.26 -17.45 5.76
N TYR A 230 19.97 -17.67 5.97
CA TYR A 230 19.41 -18.24 7.18
C TYR A 230 18.28 -19.21 6.88
N ALA A 231 17.96 -20.09 7.84
CA ALA A 231 16.85 -21.01 7.76
C ALA A 231 15.56 -20.38 8.31
N ASP A 232 14.57 -20.14 7.44
CA ASP A 232 13.23 -19.77 7.87
C ASP A 232 12.44 -21.02 8.25
N ARG A 233 12.22 -21.21 9.56
CA ARG A 233 11.54 -22.37 10.12
C ARG A 233 10.02 -22.27 10.17
N LYS A 234 9.40 -21.36 9.42
CA LYS A 234 7.94 -21.26 9.31
C LYS A 234 7.39 -22.49 8.57
N LYS A 235 6.48 -23.26 9.21
CA LYS A 235 5.75 -24.40 8.64
C LYS A 235 6.61 -25.65 8.32
N HIS A 236 6.92 -26.49 9.30
CA HIS A 236 7.42 -27.89 9.13
C HIS A 236 8.51 -28.17 8.07
N LYS A 237 8.94 -27.20 7.26
CA LYS A 237 10.03 -27.30 6.29
C LYS A 237 10.93 -26.08 6.44
N ALA A 238 12.16 -26.30 6.87
CA ALA A 238 13.19 -25.27 6.85
C ALA A 238 13.45 -24.84 5.41
N LYS A 239 13.29 -23.54 5.14
CA LYS A 239 13.59 -22.95 3.83
C LYS A 239 14.77 -22.00 3.97
N LEU A 240 15.84 -22.24 3.24
CA LEU A 240 16.96 -21.31 3.18
C LEU A 240 16.56 -20.04 2.42
N ILE A 241 16.78 -18.92 3.07
CA ILE A 241 16.58 -17.58 2.51
C ILE A 241 17.92 -16.86 2.49
N SER A 242 18.29 -16.32 1.33
CA SER A 242 19.48 -15.47 1.20
C SER A 242 19.05 -14.02 0.96
N LEU A 243 19.47 -13.13 1.82
CA LEU A 243 19.30 -11.68 1.71
C LEU A 243 20.58 -11.04 1.18
N LEU A 244 20.42 -9.94 0.47
CA LEU A 244 21.48 -9.14 -0.12
C LEU A 244 21.39 -7.72 0.40
N THR A 245 22.50 -7.17 0.87
CA THR A 245 22.60 -5.79 1.38
C THR A 245 23.98 -5.20 1.08
N ASN A 246 24.07 -3.87 1.01
CA ASN A 246 25.35 -3.14 0.97
C ASN A 246 25.87 -2.77 2.35
N ASP A 247 25.10 -3.04 3.41
CA ASP A 247 25.53 -2.78 4.79
C ASP A 247 26.40 -3.94 5.30
N MET A 248 27.64 -3.61 5.65
CA MET A 248 28.62 -4.61 6.11
C MET A 248 28.64 -4.77 7.64
N GLU A 249 28.07 -3.82 8.38
CA GLU A 249 28.20 -3.72 9.84
C GLU A 249 26.91 -4.07 10.59
N MET A 250 25.75 -3.73 10.01
CA MET A 250 24.45 -3.96 10.66
C MET A 250 24.29 -5.42 11.12
N SER A 251 23.66 -5.61 12.27
CA SER A 251 23.45 -6.94 12.83
C SER A 251 22.66 -7.85 11.86
N ILE A 252 22.97 -9.12 11.85
CA ILE A 252 22.27 -10.12 11.02
C ILE A 252 20.77 -10.11 11.33
N GLN A 253 20.43 -9.99 12.62
CA GLN A 253 19.05 -9.98 13.09
C GLN A 253 18.28 -8.76 12.59
N ASP A 254 18.89 -7.58 12.59
CA ASP A 254 18.27 -6.36 12.05
C ASP A 254 18.01 -6.48 10.54
N ILE A 255 18.98 -6.98 9.77
CA ILE A 255 18.81 -7.21 8.32
C ILE A 255 17.65 -8.17 8.04
N ILE A 256 17.53 -9.24 8.82
CA ILE A 256 16.43 -10.20 8.68
C ILE A 256 15.08 -9.53 9.00
N GLU A 257 15.03 -8.73 10.08
CA GLU A 257 13.80 -8.06 10.49
C GLU A 257 13.39 -6.96 9.52
N ILE A 258 14.35 -6.15 9.02
CA ILE A 258 14.12 -5.17 7.95
C ILE A 258 13.47 -5.83 6.74
N TYR A 259 14.00 -6.98 6.29
CA TYR A 259 13.40 -7.68 5.16
C TYR A 259 12.01 -8.25 5.47
N ARG A 260 11.74 -8.65 6.71
CA ARG A 260 10.41 -9.09 7.14
C ARG A 260 9.38 -7.96 7.08
N GLN A 261 9.78 -6.74 7.43
CA GLN A 261 8.91 -5.56 7.33
C GLN A 261 8.42 -5.31 5.89
N ARG A 262 9.14 -5.78 4.87
CA ARG A 262 8.68 -5.69 3.47
C ARG A 262 7.27 -6.26 3.27
N TRP A 263 6.84 -7.21 4.10
CA TRP A 263 5.51 -7.80 4.02
C TRP A 263 4.37 -6.79 4.28
N GLU A 264 4.64 -5.71 4.97
CA GLU A 264 3.65 -4.69 5.32
C GLU A 264 3.03 -4.02 4.09
N ILE A 265 3.80 -3.82 3.03
CA ILE A 265 3.25 -3.26 1.78
C ILE A 265 2.30 -4.24 1.07
N GLU A 266 2.53 -5.54 1.20
CA GLU A 266 1.60 -6.56 0.68
C GLU A 266 0.28 -6.55 1.47
N LEU A 267 0.34 -6.34 2.78
CA LEU A 267 -0.84 -6.16 3.64
C LEU A 267 -1.61 -4.89 3.27
N LEU A 268 -0.92 -3.79 3.00
CA LEU A 268 -1.54 -2.57 2.49
C LEU A 268 -2.27 -2.82 1.16
N PHE A 269 -1.62 -3.46 0.20
CA PHE A 269 -2.26 -3.76 -1.08
C PHE A 269 -3.48 -4.70 -0.92
N LYS A 270 -3.39 -5.66 -0.01
CA LYS A 270 -4.52 -6.52 0.35
C LYS A 270 -5.66 -5.71 0.96
N GLN A 271 -5.37 -4.82 1.91
CA GLN A 271 -6.32 -3.92 2.54
C GLN A 271 -7.06 -3.06 1.52
N LEU A 272 -6.33 -2.43 0.59
CA LEU A 272 -6.91 -1.61 -0.49
C LEU A 272 -7.86 -2.43 -1.38
N LYS A 273 -7.43 -3.62 -1.82
CA LYS A 273 -8.24 -4.50 -2.69
C LYS A 273 -9.46 -5.10 -1.99
N GLN A 274 -9.41 -5.29 -0.68
CA GLN A 274 -10.52 -5.85 0.10
C GLN A 274 -11.57 -4.81 0.48
N ASN A 275 -11.15 -3.58 0.80
CA ASN A 275 -12.07 -2.59 1.36
C ASN A 275 -12.60 -1.60 0.34
N PHE A 276 -12.02 -1.49 -0.86
CA PHE A 276 -12.40 -0.49 -1.86
C PHE A 276 -12.71 -1.12 -3.23
N PRO A 277 -13.50 -0.43 -4.10
CA PRO A 277 -13.96 -0.94 -5.38
C PRO A 277 -12.86 -0.85 -6.46
N LEU A 278 -11.77 -1.62 -6.30
CA LEU A 278 -10.68 -1.71 -7.29
C LEU A 278 -10.89 -2.84 -8.33
N ARG A 279 -12.07 -3.44 -8.35
CA ARG A 279 -12.49 -4.43 -9.37
C ARG A 279 -13.32 -3.81 -10.49
N TYR A 280 -14.03 -2.74 -10.19
CA TYR A 280 -14.90 -2.00 -11.11
C TYR A 280 -14.43 -0.56 -11.18
N PHE A 281 -14.42 0.00 -12.39
CA PHE A 281 -13.98 1.38 -12.58
C PHE A 281 -15.13 2.22 -13.14
N TYR A 282 -15.26 3.43 -12.63
CA TYR A 282 -16.30 4.39 -13.01
C TYR A 282 -16.06 5.06 -14.37
N GLY A 283 -14.96 4.71 -15.03
CA GLY A 283 -14.61 5.14 -16.38
C GLY A 283 -13.51 4.26 -16.96
N GLU A 284 -13.44 4.23 -18.28
CA GLU A 284 -12.54 3.34 -19.04
C GLU A 284 -11.25 4.00 -19.48
N SER A 285 -11.13 5.33 -19.35
CA SER A 285 -9.91 6.05 -19.69
C SER A 285 -8.81 5.83 -18.64
N ALA A 286 -7.54 5.92 -19.07
CA ALA A 286 -6.41 5.85 -18.15
C ALA A 286 -6.51 6.89 -17.04
N ASN A 287 -6.98 8.10 -17.37
CA ASN A 287 -7.21 9.18 -16.44
C ASN A 287 -8.27 8.82 -15.38
N ALA A 288 -9.42 8.32 -15.79
CA ALA A 288 -10.51 7.94 -14.89
C ALA A 288 -10.10 6.81 -13.91
N ILE A 289 -9.33 5.84 -14.41
CA ILE A 289 -8.81 4.73 -13.58
C ILE A 289 -7.83 5.26 -12.53
N LYS A 290 -6.91 6.12 -12.92
CA LYS A 290 -5.95 6.72 -11.99
C LYS A 290 -6.65 7.60 -10.96
N ILE A 291 -7.66 8.39 -11.37
CA ILE A 291 -8.51 9.16 -10.45
C ILE A 291 -9.11 8.24 -9.38
N GLN A 292 -9.72 7.13 -9.78
CA GLN A 292 -10.32 6.20 -8.82
C GLN A 292 -9.28 5.58 -7.87
N ILE A 293 -8.08 5.28 -8.36
CA ILE A 293 -6.99 4.78 -7.51
C ILE A 293 -6.55 5.86 -6.52
N TRP A 294 -6.34 7.10 -6.96
CA TRP A 294 -6.00 8.21 -6.07
C TRP A 294 -7.06 8.45 -5.00
N VAL A 295 -8.34 8.45 -5.39
CA VAL A 295 -9.46 8.60 -4.43
C VAL A 295 -9.52 7.44 -3.45
N THR A 296 -9.18 6.22 -3.88
CA THR A 296 -9.05 5.06 -2.99
C THR A 296 -7.93 5.25 -1.97
N LEU A 297 -6.79 5.79 -2.40
CA LEU A 297 -5.67 6.10 -1.51
C LEU A 297 -6.02 7.22 -0.51
N ILE A 298 -6.75 8.24 -0.96
CA ILE A 298 -7.29 9.30 -0.08
C ILE A 298 -8.23 8.70 0.97
N ALA A 299 -9.17 7.84 0.54
CA ALA A 299 -10.08 7.17 1.47
C ALA A 299 -9.35 6.31 2.50
N ASN A 300 -8.36 5.53 2.04
CA ASN A 300 -7.51 4.72 2.92
C ASN A 300 -6.76 5.59 3.95
N LEU A 301 -6.12 6.68 3.50
CA LEU A 301 -5.39 7.60 4.37
C LEU A 301 -6.31 8.19 5.44
N LEU A 302 -7.47 8.70 5.06
CA LEU A 302 -8.44 9.28 6.00
C LEU A 302 -8.94 8.25 7.01
N LEU A 303 -9.22 7.01 6.59
CA LEU A 303 -9.61 5.93 7.49
C LEU A 303 -8.48 5.51 8.44
N MET A 304 -7.23 5.50 7.97
CA MET A 304 -6.06 5.23 8.82
C MET A 304 -5.88 6.33 9.88
N VAL A 305 -6.03 7.60 9.48
CA VAL A 305 -6.00 8.73 10.43
C VAL A 305 -7.12 8.62 11.45
N LEU A 306 -8.33 8.30 11.03
CA LEU A 306 -9.47 8.08 11.92
C LEU A 306 -9.17 6.93 12.90
N GLN A 307 -8.69 5.79 12.40
CA GLN A 307 -8.31 4.63 13.22
C GLN A 307 -7.27 4.97 14.30
N LYS A 308 -6.29 5.82 13.95
CA LYS A 308 -5.24 6.25 14.89
C LYS A 308 -5.76 7.23 15.96
N ARG A 309 -6.77 8.03 15.64
CA ARG A 309 -7.35 9.02 16.56
C ARG A 309 -8.37 8.40 17.52
N ILE A 310 -9.01 7.31 17.15
CA ILE A 310 -9.95 6.58 18.01
C ILE A 310 -9.16 5.74 19.03
N LYS A 311 -9.54 5.82 20.30
CA LYS A 311 -8.89 5.04 21.38
C LYS A 311 -9.26 3.57 21.34
N ARG A 312 -10.51 3.27 20.97
CA ARG A 312 -11.00 1.89 20.84
C ARG A 312 -10.28 1.20 19.67
N ASN A 313 -9.85 -0.02 19.90
CA ASN A 313 -9.10 -0.81 18.91
C ASN A 313 -10.05 -1.42 17.85
N TRP A 314 -10.22 -0.73 16.74
CA TRP A 314 -10.96 -1.22 15.57
C TRP A 314 -10.03 -1.89 14.57
N SER A 315 -10.43 -3.05 14.03
CA SER A 315 -9.80 -3.52 12.80
C SER A 315 -10.13 -2.57 11.66
N PHE A 316 -9.20 -2.37 10.71
CA PHE A 316 -9.42 -1.46 9.58
C PHE A 316 -10.69 -1.80 8.79
N SER A 317 -10.94 -3.09 8.53
CA SER A 317 -12.11 -3.53 7.74
C SER A 317 -13.42 -3.26 8.47
N ASN A 318 -13.47 -3.44 9.80
CA ASN A 318 -14.66 -3.12 10.57
C ASN A 318 -14.92 -1.62 10.60
N LEU A 319 -13.88 -0.82 10.82
CA LEU A 319 -13.98 0.64 10.78
C LEU A 319 -14.47 1.13 9.40
N ALA A 320 -13.87 0.63 8.31
CA ALA A 320 -14.28 0.97 6.96
C ALA A 320 -15.75 0.58 6.67
N THR A 321 -16.20 -0.55 7.22
CA THR A 321 -17.60 -0.98 7.10
C THR A 321 -18.54 -0.07 7.87
N MET A 322 -18.21 0.30 9.09
CA MET A 322 -19.02 1.22 9.88
C MET A 322 -19.10 2.61 9.26
N VAL A 323 -17.94 3.16 8.81
CA VAL A 323 -17.92 4.44 8.08
C VAL A 323 -18.79 4.36 6.83
N ARG A 324 -18.75 3.27 6.08
CA ARG A 324 -19.59 3.07 4.88
C ARG A 324 -21.08 3.12 5.20
N ILE A 325 -21.52 2.46 6.28
CA ILE A 325 -22.90 2.45 6.70
C ILE A 325 -23.32 3.86 7.15
N MET A 326 -22.52 4.50 7.99
CA MET A 326 -22.87 5.71 8.71
C MET A 326 -22.51 7.01 8.00
N LEU A 327 -21.88 6.96 6.81
CA LEU A 327 -21.33 8.13 6.10
C LEU A 327 -22.35 9.25 5.89
N MET A 328 -23.63 8.91 5.81
CA MET A 328 -24.73 9.87 5.57
C MET A 328 -25.65 10.05 6.81
N TYR A 329 -25.22 9.60 7.99
CA TYR A 329 -25.96 9.82 9.22
C TYR A 329 -25.45 11.05 9.96
N TYR A 330 -26.35 11.76 10.64
CA TYR A 330 -26.00 12.87 11.53
C TYR A 330 -25.66 12.33 12.92
N ILE A 331 -24.41 11.91 13.08
CA ILE A 331 -23.89 11.41 14.36
C ILE A 331 -22.52 12.01 14.64
N ASP A 332 -22.18 12.14 15.89
CA ASP A 332 -20.82 12.39 16.31
C ASP A 332 -19.98 11.13 16.09
N CYS A 333 -19.18 11.14 15.02
CA CYS A 333 -18.34 10.01 14.63
C CYS A 333 -17.39 9.54 15.74
N TYR A 334 -16.74 10.48 16.44
CA TYR A 334 -15.79 10.11 17.49
C TYR A 334 -16.48 9.46 18.68
N SER A 335 -17.55 10.08 19.19
CA SER A 335 -18.34 9.51 20.29
C SER A 335 -18.89 8.14 19.95
N PHE A 336 -19.40 7.96 18.72
CA PHE A 336 -19.90 6.67 18.27
C PHE A 336 -18.79 5.62 18.19
N PHE A 337 -17.65 5.92 17.61
CA PHE A 337 -16.57 4.93 17.47
C PHE A 337 -15.89 4.57 18.78
N GLU A 338 -15.93 5.44 19.79
CA GLU A 338 -15.47 5.12 21.14
C GLU A 338 -16.46 4.23 21.89
N HIS A 339 -17.76 4.47 21.73
CA HIS A 339 -18.84 3.81 22.50
C HIS A 339 -20.03 3.42 21.60
N PRO A 340 -19.87 2.51 20.63
CA PRO A 340 -20.92 2.17 19.65
C PRO A 340 -22.17 1.56 20.28
N GLU A 341 -22.05 0.95 21.47
CA GLU A 341 -23.16 0.32 22.19
C GLU A 341 -24.01 1.33 22.98
N LYS A 342 -23.53 2.56 23.22
CA LYS A 342 -24.18 3.52 24.11
C LYS A 342 -25.59 3.93 23.65
N ASP A 343 -25.74 4.14 22.35
CA ASP A 343 -27.06 4.52 21.78
C ASP A 343 -27.98 3.31 21.66
N TRP A 344 -27.41 2.12 21.44
CA TRP A 344 -28.17 0.86 21.45
C TRP A 344 -28.80 0.59 22.80
N LEU A 345 -28.04 0.73 23.88
CA LEU A 345 -28.54 0.52 25.25
C LEU A 345 -29.64 1.53 25.58
N LYS A 346 -29.49 2.81 25.21
CA LYS A 346 -30.53 3.82 25.41
C LYS A 346 -31.84 3.50 24.69
N VAL A 347 -31.76 2.97 23.47
CA VAL A 347 -32.95 2.60 22.69
C VAL A 347 -33.64 1.40 23.32
N LEU A 348 -32.89 0.42 23.85
CA LEU A 348 -33.47 -0.71 24.56
C LEU A 348 -34.17 -0.29 25.86
N ASP A 349 -33.57 0.63 26.62
CA ASP A 349 -34.16 1.17 27.88
C ASP A 349 -35.42 2.02 27.65
N THR A 350 -35.62 2.54 26.44
CA THR A 350 -36.81 3.36 26.10
C THR A 350 -37.94 2.53 25.49
N HIS A 351 -37.73 1.25 25.18
CA HIS A 351 -38.73 0.37 24.54
C HIS A 351 -39.47 -0.53 25.51
N ASP A 352 -40.03 0.01 26.59
CA ASP A 352 -41.05 -0.72 27.37
C ASP A 352 -42.45 -0.75 26.68
N ASN A 353 -42.64 -0.01 25.61
CA ASN A 353 -43.83 -0.09 24.75
C ASN A 353 -43.42 -0.13 23.29
N PRO A 354 -43.52 -1.30 22.60
CA PRO A 354 -43.41 -1.32 21.16
C PRO A 354 -44.48 -0.42 20.56
N PRO A 355 -44.19 0.38 19.49
CA PRO A 355 -45.20 1.13 18.82
C PRO A 355 -46.31 0.17 18.39
N ALA A 356 -47.59 0.58 18.60
CA ALA A 356 -48.71 -0.19 18.16
C ALA A 356 -48.54 -0.54 16.67
N GLU A 357 -48.60 -1.83 16.34
CA GLU A 357 -48.50 -2.24 14.93
C GLU A 357 -49.61 -1.52 14.16
N PRO A 358 -49.29 -0.83 13.05
CA PRO A 358 -50.34 -0.23 12.24
C PRO A 358 -51.26 -1.34 11.77
N SER A 359 -52.58 -1.20 12.07
CA SER A 359 -53.58 -2.14 11.57
C SER A 359 -53.54 -2.11 10.06
N LEU A 360 -53.39 -3.27 9.41
CA LEU A 360 -53.45 -3.39 7.97
C LEU A 360 -54.84 -3.14 7.39
N PHE A 361 -55.81 -2.75 8.25
CA PHE A 361 -57.23 -2.62 7.90
C PHE A 361 -57.91 -1.33 8.41
N ASP A 362 -57.15 -0.27 8.73
CA ASP A 362 -57.69 1.05 8.96
C ASP A 362 -57.57 1.94 7.75
#